data_ba1a9941c03a2a87eb736ff89582a57b
#
_entry.id   ba1a9941c03a2a87eb736ff89582a57b
#
_cell.length_a   1.000
_cell.length_b   1.000
_cell.length_c   1.000
_cell.angle_alpha   90.00
_cell.angle_beta   90.00
_cell.angle_gamma   90.00
#
_symmetry.space_group_name_H-M   'P 1'
#
loop_
_entity.id
_entity.type
_entity.pdbx_description
1 polymer ?
#
loop_
_entity_poly.entity_id
_entity_poly.type
_entity_poly.pdbx_seq_one_letter_code
_entity_poly.pdbx_strand_id
1 'polypeptide(L)'
;MIRRFTFQFGAAVVLFLCGGFLASEESRAEDIRFTSVPDIFNWNISNPQSGWEDALDWFFDRLQKEGPDFTLNAGDIMDARWWDDEAQVKRKTEEYWTGFKKRFDDRKMTIYLAPGDHEYGDDGGLKIGHIARAFGKQFTRLMGMPKNGPANHIGRTFFVRKGNLLVVTLDTFEDQGKRFGYTVGKEQLAWLEKTFKANRDAEFIIVQGHLPIVGPVRSKNSSASMLKGGANSGLWKLMVKHGVNVYLCGEHHRITVKKRDGIWQIVHGALWGTQTDLNYLRGSVRPKEMTLELLEFDVEYSGGYIGDHPHRGAKSKPRENVDLAAKTKSEGPRVTGALVLSVGSDGSVEVTKAAGWFEVKLPKKDTTPRK
;
A
#
# COMPACT_ATOMS: atom_id res chain seq x y z
N MET A 1 -1.37 17.90 89.95
CA MET A 1 -1.79 19.30 89.60
C MET A 1 -1.11 19.63 88.25
N ILE A 2 -1.77 19.41 87.13
CA ILE A 2 -1.19 19.65 85.81
C ILE A 2 -2.05 20.74 85.17
N ARG A 3 -1.43 21.86 84.89
CA ARG A 3 -2.04 23.00 84.20
C ARG A 3 -1.99 22.75 82.67
N ARG A 4 -3.15 22.81 82.02
CA ARG A 4 -3.30 22.84 80.59
C ARG A 4 -3.06 24.27 80.06
N PHE A 5 -2.15 24.41 79.08
CA PHE A 5 -2.04 25.63 78.29
C PHE A 5 -2.74 25.39 76.96
N THR A 6 -3.70 26.17 76.60
CA THR A 6 -4.38 26.25 75.31
C THR A 6 -3.70 27.34 74.49
N PHE A 7 -3.13 26.93 73.32
CA PHE A 7 -2.66 27.88 72.31
C PHE A 7 -3.75 27.97 71.21
N GLN A 8 -4.25 29.18 71.01
CA GLN A 8 -5.06 29.52 69.84
C GLN A 8 -4.10 29.94 68.72
N PHE A 9 -4.16 29.22 67.58
CA PHE A 9 -3.57 29.68 66.37
C PHE A 9 -4.65 30.24 65.45
N GLY A 10 -4.53 31.52 65.13
CA GLY A 10 -5.33 32.21 64.13
C GLY A 10 -4.82 31.80 62.72
N ALA A 11 -5.70 31.25 61.89
CA ALA A 11 -5.40 30.96 60.51
C ALA A 11 -5.64 32.19 59.63
N ALA A 12 -4.57 32.77 59.10
CA ALA A 12 -4.65 33.76 58.03
C ALA A 12 -4.78 33.04 56.72
N VAL A 13 -5.92 33.15 56.04
CA VAL A 13 -6.14 32.62 54.69
C VAL A 13 -5.58 33.66 53.72
N VAL A 14 -4.44 33.31 53.08
CA VAL A 14 -3.89 34.05 51.95
C VAL A 14 -4.43 33.40 50.70
N LEU A 15 -5.40 34.03 50.02
CA LEU A 15 -5.89 33.65 48.70
C LEU A 15 -4.84 34.08 47.64
N PHE A 16 -4.03 33.12 47.19
CA PHE A 16 -3.25 33.27 45.96
C PHE A 16 -4.16 32.98 44.76
N LEU A 17 -4.62 34.02 44.08
CA LEU A 17 -5.19 33.93 42.73
C LEU A 17 -4.06 33.66 41.74
N CYS A 18 -3.67 32.39 41.59
CA CYS A 18 -2.91 31.95 40.42
C CYS A 18 -3.84 31.92 39.23
N GLY A 19 -3.88 33.01 38.46
CA GLY A 19 -4.40 33.01 37.11
C GLY A 19 -3.54 32.09 36.25
N GLY A 20 -3.84 30.79 36.24
CA GLY A 20 -3.28 29.85 35.33
C GLY A 20 -3.82 30.13 33.92
N PHE A 21 -3.03 30.77 33.08
CA PHE A 21 -3.20 30.67 31.65
C PHE A 21 -3.05 29.18 31.28
N LEU A 22 -4.16 28.47 31.18
CA LEU A 22 -4.22 27.23 30.43
C LEU A 22 -4.02 27.63 28.98
N ALA A 23 -2.75 27.73 28.54
CA ALA A 23 -2.42 27.58 27.17
C ALA A 23 -2.91 26.16 26.79
N SER A 24 -4.01 26.08 26.06
CA SER A 24 -4.37 24.87 25.37
C SER A 24 -3.17 24.54 24.48
N GLU A 25 -2.39 23.53 24.84
CA GLU A 25 -1.56 22.83 23.89
C GLU A 25 -2.53 22.31 22.83
N GLU A 26 -2.72 23.09 21.77
CA GLU A 26 -3.21 22.53 20.52
C GLU A 26 -2.26 21.37 20.23
N SER A 27 -2.71 20.16 20.50
CA SER A 27 -2.06 18.94 20.08
C SER A 27 -1.80 19.13 18.58
N ARG A 28 -0.57 19.49 18.22
CA ARG A 28 -0.14 19.52 16.83
C ARG A 28 -0.42 18.12 16.33
N ALA A 29 -1.44 17.99 15.48
CA ALA A 29 -1.70 16.72 14.82
C ALA A 29 -0.40 16.31 14.14
N GLU A 30 0.16 15.18 14.58
CA GLU A 30 1.43 14.69 14.04
C GLU A 30 1.27 14.48 12.54
N ASP A 31 2.25 14.91 11.76
CA ASP A 31 2.32 14.68 10.32
C ASP A 31 2.38 13.17 10.08
N ILE A 32 1.38 12.59 9.45
CA ILE A 32 1.35 11.18 9.08
C ILE A 32 2.22 11.02 7.83
N ARG A 33 3.21 10.13 7.88
CA ARG A 33 4.07 9.79 6.75
C ARG A 33 3.88 8.34 6.36
N PHE A 34 3.87 8.07 5.06
CA PHE A 34 3.81 6.70 4.58
C PHE A 34 4.61 6.54 3.28
N THR A 35 4.98 5.31 3.00
CA THR A 35 5.49 4.89 1.69
C THR A 35 4.54 3.87 1.08
N SER A 36 4.63 3.67 -0.23
CA SER A 36 3.89 2.61 -0.93
C SER A 36 4.75 2.00 -2.02
N VAL A 37 4.79 0.67 -2.06
CA VAL A 37 5.57 -0.10 -3.03
C VAL A 37 4.98 -1.48 -3.25
N PRO A 38 4.09 -1.69 -4.23
CA PRO A 38 3.68 -3.03 -4.69
C PRO A 38 4.75 -3.69 -5.57
N ASP A 39 4.51 -4.94 -5.95
CA ASP A 39 5.31 -5.70 -6.93
C ASP A 39 6.80 -5.78 -6.58
N ILE A 40 7.11 -6.12 -5.33
CA ILE A 40 8.49 -6.21 -4.84
C ILE A 40 9.21 -7.43 -5.40
N PHE A 41 8.52 -8.55 -5.59
CA PHE A 41 9.03 -9.83 -6.09
C PHE A 41 10.33 -10.27 -5.45
N ASN A 42 10.26 -10.56 -4.17
CA ASN A 42 11.41 -11.08 -3.42
C ASN A 42 11.72 -12.53 -3.80
N TRP A 43 12.47 -12.71 -4.87
CA TRP A 43 12.81 -14.04 -5.43
C TRP A 43 13.77 -14.86 -4.59
N ASN A 44 14.58 -14.22 -3.78
CA ASN A 44 15.85 -14.76 -3.34
C ASN A 44 15.96 -15.21 -1.89
N ILE A 45 14.85 -15.38 -1.17
CA ILE A 45 14.94 -15.96 0.17
C ILE A 45 15.47 -17.41 0.12
N SER A 46 15.14 -18.15 -0.96
CA SER A 46 15.57 -19.55 -1.11
C SER A 46 16.90 -19.74 -1.85
N ASN A 47 17.33 -18.74 -2.57
CA ASN A 47 18.55 -18.83 -3.37
C ASN A 47 19.17 -17.43 -3.44
N PRO A 48 19.73 -16.93 -2.31
CA PRO A 48 20.26 -15.59 -2.23
C PRO A 48 21.44 -15.45 -3.19
N GLN A 49 21.22 -14.67 -4.24
CA GLN A 49 22.30 -14.20 -5.11
C GLN A 49 22.81 -12.89 -4.52
N SER A 50 24.11 -12.79 -4.31
CA SER A 50 24.75 -11.73 -3.52
C SER A 50 24.27 -10.31 -3.87
N GLY A 51 24.14 -9.95 -5.12
CA GLY A 51 23.73 -8.61 -5.52
C GLY A 51 22.25 -8.29 -5.29
N TRP A 52 21.35 -9.28 -5.26
CA TRP A 52 19.91 -9.05 -5.09
C TRP A 52 19.53 -8.78 -3.64
N GLU A 53 20.04 -9.53 -2.70
CA GLU A 53 19.81 -9.28 -1.27
C GLU A 53 20.34 -7.90 -0.88
N ASP A 54 21.54 -7.54 -1.33
CA ASP A 54 22.13 -6.21 -1.10
C ASP A 54 21.23 -5.11 -1.68
N ALA A 55 20.64 -5.31 -2.85
CA ALA A 55 19.74 -4.36 -3.47
C ALA A 55 18.42 -4.23 -2.71
N LEU A 56 17.85 -5.34 -2.24
CA LEU A 56 16.65 -5.31 -1.40
C LEU A 56 16.91 -4.62 -0.07
N ASP A 57 18.02 -4.93 0.58
CA ASP A 57 18.40 -4.31 1.85
C ASP A 57 18.63 -2.80 1.66
N TRP A 58 19.34 -2.41 0.59
CA TRP A 58 19.48 -1.00 0.25
C TRP A 58 18.11 -0.32 0.05
N PHE A 59 17.19 -0.99 -0.64
CA PHE A 59 15.87 -0.44 -0.91
C PHE A 59 15.04 -0.31 0.37
N PHE A 60 15.01 -1.33 1.22
CA PHE A 60 14.30 -1.27 2.49
C PHE A 60 14.91 -0.25 3.45
N ASP A 61 16.22 -0.11 3.47
CA ASP A 61 16.90 0.96 4.23
C ASP A 61 16.54 2.34 3.66
N ARG A 62 16.35 2.45 2.35
CA ARG A 62 15.88 3.67 1.72
C ARG A 62 14.45 4.00 2.14
N LEU A 63 13.53 3.03 2.12
CA LEU A 63 12.17 3.23 2.63
C LEU A 63 12.18 3.65 4.10
N GLN A 64 13.01 3.02 4.93
CA GLN A 64 13.14 3.38 6.35
C GLN A 64 13.63 4.83 6.54
N LYS A 65 14.57 5.29 5.71
CA LYS A 65 15.08 6.67 5.74
C LYS A 65 14.04 7.74 5.39
N GLU A 66 12.97 7.38 4.68
CA GLU A 66 11.83 8.28 4.47
C GLU A 66 11.06 8.55 5.78
N GLY A 67 11.32 7.76 6.85
CA GLY A 67 10.70 7.90 8.15
C GLY A 67 9.18 7.66 8.14
N PRO A 68 8.67 6.60 7.50
CA PRO A 68 7.24 6.37 7.42
C PRO A 68 6.68 5.81 8.72
N ASP A 69 5.49 6.24 9.11
CA ASP A 69 4.70 5.60 10.17
C ASP A 69 4.23 4.21 9.75
N PHE A 70 4.05 4.02 8.44
CA PHE A 70 3.72 2.73 7.82
C PHE A 70 4.06 2.71 6.32
N THR A 71 4.24 1.50 5.81
CA THR A 71 4.40 1.23 4.38
C THR A 71 3.16 0.52 3.85
N LEU A 72 2.64 0.93 2.71
CA LEU A 72 1.59 0.26 1.96
C LEU A 72 2.20 -0.64 0.89
N ASN A 73 1.62 -1.82 0.71
CA ASN A 73 1.97 -2.68 -0.40
C ASN A 73 0.70 -3.29 -1.00
N ALA A 74 0.47 -3.02 -2.26
CA ALA A 74 -0.72 -3.49 -2.98
C ALA A 74 -0.55 -4.88 -3.61
N GLY A 75 0.27 -5.74 -3.01
CA GLY A 75 0.45 -7.13 -3.43
C GLY A 75 1.74 -7.41 -4.17
N ASP A 76 1.92 -8.67 -4.54
CA ASP A 76 3.05 -9.22 -5.27
C ASP A 76 4.39 -9.03 -4.55
N ILE A 77 4.44 -9.54 -3.33
CA ILE A 77 5.67 -9.55 -2.53
C ILE A 77 6.67 -10.61 -3.01
N MET A 78 6.17 -11.62 -3.76
CA MET A 78 6.98 -12.78 -4.14
C MET A 78 6.36 -13.53 -5.32
N ASP A 79 7.19 -14.17 -6.16
CA ASP A 79 6.75 -15.09 -7.19
C ASP A 79 6.37 -16.46 -6.59
N ALA A 80 5.16 -16.59 -6.10
CA ALA A 80 4.69 -17.75 -5.36
C ALA A 80 3.99 -18.79 -6.26
N ARG A 81 4.65 -19.27 -7.31
CA ARG A 81 4.11 -20.27 -8.24
C ARG A 81 4.21 -21.70 -7.68
N TRP A 82 3.72 -21.92 -6.45
CA TRP A 82 3.74 -23.19 -5.73
C TRP A 82 2.33 -23.76 -5.64
N TRP A 83 1.92 -24.54 -6.61
CA TRP A 83 0.55 -25.00 -6.75
C TRP A 83 0.40 -26.53 -6.94
N ASP A 84 1.44 -27.33 -6.65
CA ASP A 84 1.36 -28.77 -6.76
C ASP A 84 0.33 -29.36 -5.78
N ASP A 85 0.39 -28.90 -4.51
CA ASP A 85 -0.56 -29.25 -3.47
C ASP A 85 -0.58 -28.24 -2.31
N GLU A 86 -1.55 -28.38 -1.40
CA GLU A 86 -1.69 -27.49 -0.22
C GLU A 86 -0.51 -27.61 0.76
N ALA A 87 0.16 -28.78 0.83
CA ALA A 87 1.31 -28.98 1.70
C ALA A 87 2.53 -28.20 1.17
N GLN A 88 2.72 -28.16 -0.14
CA GLN A 88 3.73 -27.31 -0.78
C GLN A 88 3.45 -25.83 -0.50
N VAL A 89 2.21 -25.38 -0.70
CA VAL A 89 1.81 -24.00 -0.40
C VAL A 89 2.17 -23.66 1.05
N LYS A 90 1.77 -24.51 2.01
CA LYS A 90 2.06 -24.28 3.42
C LYS A 90 3.57 -24.16 3.68
N ARG A 91 4.36 -25.13 3.23
CA ARG A 91 5.81 -25.17 3.47
C ARG A 91 6.51 -23.95 2.86
N LYS A 92 6.18 -23.63 1.59
CA LYS A 92 6.82 -22.55 0.87
C LYS A 92 6.42 -21.17 1.41
N THR A 93 5.17 -20.95 1.75
CA THR A 93 4.75 -19.69 2.37
C THR A 93 5.36 -19.50 3.76
N GLU A 94 5.47 -20.57 4.58
CA GLU A 94 6.16 -20.51 5.87
C GLU A 94 7.62 -20.11 5.71
N GLU A 95 8.30 -20.64 4.70
CA GLU A 95 9.71 -20.32 4.42
C GLU A 95 9.86 -18.88 3.92
N TYR A 96 9.14 -18.51 2.87
CA TYR A 96 9.41 -17.27 2.11
C TYR A 96 8.69 -16.05 2.65
N TRP A 97 7.42 -16.16 3.01
CA TRP A 97 6.66 -15.01 3.48
C TRP A 97 7.08 -14.55 4.86
N THR A 98 7.46 -15.48 5.74
CA THR A 98 8.05 -15.10 7.04
C THR A 98 9.38 -14.36 6.86
N GLY A 99 10.22 -14.80 5.93
CA GLY A 99 11.46 -14.12 5.60
C GLY A 99 11.24 -12.72 5.01
N PHE A 100 10.24 -12.56 4.12
CA PHE A 100 9.86 -11.24 3.62
C PHE A 100 9.43 -10.32 4.77
N LYS A 101 8.49 -10.77 5.59
CA LYS A 101 7.98 -9.98 6.72
C LYS A 101 9.08 -9.61 7.70
N LYS A 102 10.02 -10.53 7.95
CA LYS A 102 11.15 -10.31 8.85
C LYS A 102 11.99 -9.09 8.44
N ARG A 103 12.13 -8.76 7.15
CA ARG A 103 12.87 -7.57 6.69
C ARG A 103 12.27 -6.27 7.21
N PHE A 104 10.94 -6.20 7.30
CA PHE A 104 10.24 -5.06 7.90
C PHE A 104 10.32 -5.08 9.42
N ASP A 105 10.15 -6.25 10.03
CA ASP A 105 10.19 -6.41 11.48
C ASP A 105 11.58 -6.05 12.04
N ASP A 106 12.67 -6.49 11.39
CA ASP A 106 14.05 -6.17 11.77
C ASP A 106 14.33 -4.66 11.71
N ARG A 107 13.68 -3.95 10.80
CA ARG A 107 13.77 -2.49 10.66
C ARG A 107 12.72 -1.74 11.49
N LYS A 108 11.88 -2.44 12.25
CA LYS A 108 10.76 -1.89 13.01
C LYS A 108 9.81 -1.06 12.15
N MET A 109 9.63 -1.46 10.91
CA MET A 109 8.73 -0.83 9.95
C MET A 109 7.37 -1.52 9.97
N THR A 110 6.30 -0.75 10.12
CA THR A 110 4.93 -1.24 9.95
C THR A 110 4.60 -1.37 8.47
N ILE A 111 4.08 -2.52 8.06
CA ILE A 111 3.61 -2.73 6.69
C ILE A 111 2.13 -3.15 6.66
N TYR A 112 1.36 -2.61 5.72
CA TYR A 112 -0.01 -3.02 5.42
C TYR A 112 -0.07 -3.57 4.00
N LEU A 113 -0.29 -4.88 3.89
CA LEU A 113 -0.27 -5.65 2.65
C LEU A 113 -1.68 -5.94 2.15
N ALA A 114 -1.93 -5.71 0.86
CA ALA A 114 -3.00 -6.36 0.13
C ALA A 114 -2.46 -7.64 -0.53
N PRO A 115 -3.25 -8.69 -0.73
CA PRO A 115 -2.79 -9.79 -1.57
C PRO A 115 -2.83 -9.41 -3.05
N GLY A 116 -1.77 -9.78 -3.80
CA GLY A 116 -1.73 -9.81 -5.25
C GLY A 116 -2.08 -11.20 -5.80
N ASP A 117 -2.00 -11.40 -7.11
CA ASP A 117 -2.22 -12.70 -7.73
C ASP A 117 -1.13 -13.70 -7.35
N HIS A 118 0.10 -13.24 -7.16
CA HIS A 118 1.19 -14.08 -6.66
C HIS A 118 0.96 -14.57 -5.21
N GLU A 119 0.24 -13.84 -4.37
CA GLU A 119 -0.21 -14.33 -3.06
C GLU A 119 -1.34 -15.36 -3.15
N TYR A 120 -1.75 -15.72 -4.36
CA TYR A 120 -2.66 -16.83 -4.67
C TYR A 120 -2.04 -17.87 -5.61
N GLY A 121 -0.73 -17.78 -5.85
CA GLY A 121 0.01 -18.70 -6.72
C GLY A 121 -0.01 -18.29 -8.20
N ASP A 122 -0.13 -16.98 -8.48
CA ASP A 122 -0.21 -16.43 -9.83
C ASP A 122 -1.45 -16.95 -10.60
N ASP A 123 -1.55 -16.66 -11.86
CA ASP A 123 -2.62 -17.12 -12.78
C ASP A 123 -2.93 -18.62 -12.68
N GLY A 124 -1.91 -19.44 -12.40
CA GLY A 124 -2.07 -20.88 -12.25
C GLY A 124 -2.78 -21.27 -10.97
N GLY A 125 -2.35 -20.72 -9.84
CA GLY A 125 -2.95 -20.97 -8.53
C GLY A 125 -4.39 -20.45 -8.46
N LEU A 126 -4.65 -19.27 -9.01
CA LEU A 126 -6.00 -18.69 -9.08
C LEU A 126 -7.02 -19.57 -9.83
N LYS A 127 -6.58 -20.39 -10.78
CA LYS A 127 -7.43 -21.34 -11.50
C LYS A 127 -7.79 -22.57 -10.69
N ILE A 128 -7.11 -22.82 -9.55
CA ILE A 128 -7.26 -23.99 -8.70
C ILE A 128 -7.79 -23.55 -7.33
N GLY A 129 -9.11 -23.49 -7.17
CA GLY A 129 -9.75 -22.81 -6.04
C GLY A 129 -9.32 -23.33 -4.66
N HIS A 130 -9.02 -24.63 -4.46
CA HIS A 130 -8.54 -25.11 -3.17
C HIS A 130 -7.09 -24.65 -2.88
N ILE A 131 -6.24 -24.58 -3.90
CA ILE A 131 -4.88 -24.04 -3.77
C ILE A 131 -4.92 -22.54 -3.45
N ALA A 132 -5.70 -21.75 -4.18
CA ALA A 132 -5.87 -20.33 -3.88
C ALA A 132 -6.39 -20.11 -2.44
N ARG A 133 -7.34 -20.92 -1.97
CA ARG A 133 -7.80 -20.90 -0.57
C ARG A 133 -6.69 -21.24 0.42
N ALA A 134 -5.82 -22.21 0.10
CA ALA A 134 -4.67 -22.54 0.95
C ALA A 134 -3.72 -21.35 1.08
N PHE A 135 -3.40 -20.67 -0.02
CA PHE A 135 -2.63 -19.42 -0.01
C PHE A 135 -3.29 -18.33 0.84
N GLY A 136 -4.58 -18.05 0.64
CA GLY A 136 -5.31 -17.05 1.43
C GLY A 136 -5.30 -17.34 2.93
N LYS A 137 -5.38 -18.61 3.34
CA LYS A 137 -5.23 -19.03 4.75
C LYS A 137 -3.82 -18.73 5.29
N GLN A 138 -2.79 -19.01 4.49
CA GLN A 138 -1.41 -18.72 4.88
C GLN A 138 -1.15 -17.20 4.98
N PHE A 139 -1.66 -16.41 4.04
CA PHE A 139 -1.58 -14.96 4.09
C PHE A 139 -2.15 -14.42 5.40
N THR A 140 -3.39 -14.78 5.72
CA THR A 140 -4.05 -14.38 6.98
C THR A 140 -3.25 -14.79 8.22
N ARG A 141 -2.61 -15.97 8.18
CA ARG A 141 -1.85 -16.52 9.32
C ARG A 141 -0.49 -15.84 9.49
N LEU A 142 0.22 -15.61 8.40
CA LEU A 142 1.65 -15.22 8.41
C LEU A 142 1.87 -13.72 8.35
N MET A 143 1.02 -12.98 7.63
CA MET A 143 1.26 -11.55 7.42
C MET A 143 0.90 -10.67 8.61
N GLY A 144 0.02 -11.13 9.50
CA GLY A 144 -0.31 -10.41 10.73
C GLY A 144 -1.09 -9.11 10.50
N MET A 145 -1.84 -9.02 9.39
CA MET A 145 -2.62 -7.83 9.03
C MET A 145 -3.82 -7.63 9.99
N PRO A 146 -4.37 -6.39 10.09
CA PRO A 146 -5.57 -6.10 10.89
C PRO A 146 -6.73 -7.04 10.55
N LYS A 147 -7.50 -7.44 11.58
CA LYS A 147 -8.59 -8.43 11.45
C LYS A 147 -9.98 -7.81 11.55
N ASN A 148 -10.11 -6.53 11.17
CA ASN A 148 -11.38 -5.79 11.20
C ASN A 148 -12.15 -5.82 9.87
N GLY A 149 -11.74 -6.66 8.93
CA GLY A 149 -12.38 -6.90 7.65
C GLY A 149 -13.58 -7.84 7.71
N PRO A 150 -14.22 -8.12 6.56
CA PRO A 150 -15.32 -9.07 6.49
C PRO A 150 -14.84 -10.51 6.76
N ALA A 151 -15.74 -11.35 7.24
CA ALA A 151 -15.40 -12.70 7.74
C ALA A 151 -14.67 -13.58 6.73
N ASN A 152 -15.07 -13.52 5.45
CA ASN A 152 -14.47 -14.29 4.36
C ASN A 152 -13.12 -13.74 3.87
N HIS A 153 -12.74 -12.52 4.28
CA HIS A 153 -11.49 -11.83 3.90
C HIS A 153 -10.69 -11.30 5.10
N ILE A 154 -10.86 -11.90 6.30
CA ILE A 154 -10.12 -11.49 7.50
C ILE A 154 -8.61 -11.50 7.23
N GLY A 155 -7.94 -10.39 7.58
CA GLY A 155 -6.49 -10.22 7.41
C GLY A 155 -6.02 -10.04 5.97
N ARG A 156 -6.95 -10.00 4.99
CA ARG A 156 -6.68 -9.69 3.58
C ARG A 156 -7.41 -8.43 3.15
N THR A 157 -8.55 -8.16 3.76
CA THR A 157 -9.31 -6.91 3.66
C THR A 157 -9.43 -6.31 5.05
N PHE A 158 -9.08 -5.02 5.20
CA PHE A 158 -9.09 -4.32 6.49
C PHE A 158 -9.00 -2.81 6.29
N PHE A 159 -9.16 -2.06 7.35
CA PHE A 159 -8.86 -0.64 7.36
C PHE A 159 -7.97 -0.23 8.54
N VAL A 160 -7.31 0.91 8.37
CA VAL A 160 -6.57 1.60 9.43
C VAL A 160 -6.97 3.06 9.40
N ARG A 161 -7.25 3.62 10.57
CA ARG A 161 -7.47 5.05 10.74
C ARG A 161 -6.26 5.66 11.47
N LYS A 162 -5.70 6.70 10.89
CA LYS A 162 -4.65 7.52 11.49
C LYS A 162 -5.08 8.98 11.40
N GLY A 163 -5.42 9.61 12.51
CA GLY A 163 -5.90 10.99 12.52
C GLY A 163 -6.98 11.26 11.46
N ASN A 164 -6.71 12.14 10.54
CA ASN A 164 -7.59 12.53 9.42
C ASN A 164 -7.48 11.64 8.16
N LEU A 165 -6.63 10.61 8.18
CA LEU A 165 -6.45 9.67 7.07
C LEU A 165 -7.14 8.34 7.33
N LEU A 166 -7.98 7.89 6.41
CA LEU A 166 -8.50 6.52 6.33
C LEU A 166 -7.76 5.76 5.23
N VAL A 167 -7.13 4.64 5.59
CA VAL A 167 -6.54 3.69 4.63
C VAL A 167 -7.36 2.42 4.64
N VAL A 168 -7.82 1.98 3.48
CA VAL A 168 -8.54 0.72 3.29
C VAL A 168 -7.74 -0.19 2.37
N THR A 169 -7.50 -1.41 2.82
CA THR A 169 -6.88 -2.48 2.03
C THR A 169 -7.95 -3.47 1.58
N LEU A 170 -7.96 -3.82 0.31
CA LEU A 170 -8.92 -4.74 -0.30
C LEU A 170 -8.20 -5.94 -0.93
N ASP A 171 -8.81 -7.10 -0.76
CA ASP A 171 -8.52 -8.28 -1.57
C ASP A 171 -9.30 -8.17 -2.88
N THR A 172 -8.58 -8.05 -4.00
CA THR A 172 -9.20 -7.90 -5.33
C THR A 172 -9.47 -9.25 -6.01
N PHE A 173 -9.31 -10.34 -5.26
CA PHE A 173 -9.53 -11.71 -5.73
C PHE A 173 -10.65 -12.36 -4.91
N GLU A 174 -11.70 -12.79 -5.58
CA GLU A 174 -12.89 -13.37 -4.94
C GLU A 174 -12.99 -14.86 -5.22
N ASP A 175 -13.22 -15.65 -4.17
CA ASP A 175 -13.46 -17.09 -4.28
C ASP A 175 -14.79 -17.37 -5.01
N GLN A 176 -14.71 -18.03 -6.17
CA GLN A 176 -15.84 -18.45 -6.99
C GLN A 176 -16.03 -20.00 -6.94
N GLY A 177 -15.48 -20.66 -5.91
CA GLY A 177 -15.54 -22.09 -5.71
C GLY A 177 -14.42 -22.84 -6.43
N LYS A 178 -14.52 -23.04 -7.73
CA LYS A 178 -13.52 -23.77 -8.53
C LYS A 178 -12.26 -22.94 -8.81
N ARG A 179 -12.37 -21.62 -8.81
CA ARG A 179 -11.30 -20.65 -9.09
C ARG A 179 -11.55 -19.35 -8.34
N PHE A 180 -10.54 -18.49 -8.31
CA PHE A 180 -10.71 -17.09 -7.91
C PHE A 180 -10.93 -16.20 -9.13
N GLY A 181 -11.69 -15.13 -8.95
CA GLY A 181 -11.99 -14.15 -9.99
C GLY A 181 -11.47 -12.77 -9.61
N TYR A 182 -11.12 -11.99 -10.60
CA TYR A 182 -10.59 -10.62 -10.49
C TYR A 182 -11.74 -9.63 -10.16
N THR A 183 -12.25 -9.68 -8.95
CA THR A 183 -13.41 -8.88 -8.54
C THR A 183 -13.47 -8.73 -7.02
N VAL A 184 -14.21 -7.75 -6.55
CA VAL A 184 -14.55 -7.56 -5.13
C VAL A 184 -16.00 -8.02 -4.92
N GLY A 185 -16.18 -8.97 -4.00
CA GLY A 185 -17.47 -9.61 -3.76
C GLY A 185 -18.43 -8.77 -2.93
N LYS A 186 -19.68 -9.24 -2.86
CA LYS A 186 -20.77 -8.51 -2.19
C LYS A 186 -20.50 -8.26 -0.69
N GLU A 187 -19.89 -9.21 0.01
CA GLU A 187 -19.58 -9.08 1.43
C GLU A 187 -18.54 -7.99 1.68
N GLN A 188 -17.47 -7.96 0.87
CA GLN A 188 -16.48 -6.89 0.93
C GLN A 188 -17.11 -5.53 0.61
N LEU A 189 -17.96 -5.43 -0.42
CA LEU A 189 -18.62 -4.17 -0.77
C LEU A 189 -19.55 -3.67 0.36
N ALA A 190 -20.31 -4.56 0.98
CA ALA A 190 -21.18 -4.22 2.10
C ALA A 190 -20.38 -3.77 3.33
N TRP A 191 -19.28 -4.45 3.62
CA TRP A 191 -18.33 -4.07 4.69
C TRP A 191 -17.69 -2.72 4.40
N LEU A 192 -17.23 -2.51 3.17
CA LEU A 192 -16.59 -1.27 2.73
C LEU A 192 -17.54 -0.07 2.86
N GLU A 193 -18.81 -0.21 2.48
CA GLU A 193 -19.80 0.83 2.65
C GLU A 193 -20.01 1.20 4.13
N LYS A 194 -20.06 0.20 5.02
CA LYS A 194 -20.14 0.43 6.48
C LYS A 194 -18.90 1.14 6.98
N THR A 195 -17.72 0.73 6.51
CA THR A 195 -16.44 1.35 6.89
C THR A 195 -16.38 2.81 6.48
N PHE A 196 -16.74 3.15 5.26
CA PHE A 196 -16.78 4.56 4.82
C PHE A 196 -17.78 5.39 5.61
N LYS A 197 -18.99 4.87 5.88
CA LYS A 197 -19.99 5.56 6.70
C LYS A 197 -19.52 5.81 8.13
N ALA A 198 -18.81 4.85 8.73
CA ALA A 198 -18.28 4.95 10.09
C ALA A 198 -17.09 5.92 10.21
N ASN A 199 -16.40 6.20 9.09
CA ASN A 199 -15.23 7.09 9.01
C ASN A 199 -15.49 8.30 8.11
N ARG A 200 -16.72 8.78 8.04
CA ARG A 200 -17.12 9.92 7.19
C ARG A 200 -16.44 11.24 7.54
N ASP A 201 -15.83 11.31 8.72
CA ASP A 201 -15.03 12.42 9.22
C ASP A 201 -13.55 12.37 8.76
N ALA A 202 -13.16 11.36 7.98
CA ALA A 202 -11.84 11.33 7.37
C ALA A 202 -11.73 12.42 6.30
N GLU A 203 -10.71 13.26 6.41
CA GLU A 203 -10.43 14.28 5.38
C GLU A 203 -9.90 13.63 4.11
N PHE A 204 -9.09 12.56 4.27
CA PHE A 204 -8.50 11.85 3.14
C PHE A 204 -8.76 10.34 3.24
N ILE A 205 -9.08 9.76 2.10
CA ILE A 205 -9.34 8.33 1.97
C ILE A 205 -8.42 7.75 0.87
N ILE A 206 -7.57 6.83 1.28
CA ILE A 206 -6.76 5.99 0.38
C ILE A 206 -7.33 4.57 0.41
N VAL A 207 -7.56 4.01 -0.76
CA VAL A 207 -7.86 2.58 -0.93
C VAL A 207 -6.70 1.93 -1.65
N GLN A 208 -6.25 0.76 -1.21
CA GLN A 208 -5.29 -0.05 -1.95
C GLN A 208 -5.85 -1.44 -2.27
N GLY A 209 -5.47 -1.96 -3.41
CA GLY A 209 -5.75 -3.32 -3.85
C GLY A 209 -4.92 -3.60 -5.10
N HIS A 210 -4.63 -4.88 -5.40
CA HIS A 210 -3.63 -5.20 -6.40
C HIS A 210 -4.00 -4.77 -7.81
N LEU A 211 -5.22 -5.11 -8.24
CA LEU A 211 -5.66 -4.93 -9.64
C LEU A 211 -6.05 -3.48 -9.96
N PRO A 212 -5.55 -2.87 -11.04
CA PRO A 212 -6.08 -1.62 -11.56
C PRO A 212 -7.55 -1.75 -11.98
N ILE A 213 -8.30 -0.65 -11.87
CA ILE A 213 -9.74 -0.62 -12.16
C ILE A 213 -10.02 0.12 -13.47
N VAL A 214 -9.36 1.25 -13.69
CA VAL A 214 -9.62 2.09 -14.86
C VAL A 214 -8.42 2.10 -15.81
N GLY A 215 -8.70 1.85 -17.09
CA GLY A 215 -7.69 1.82 -18.15
C GLY A 215 -7.73 3.03 -19.08
N PRO A 216 -6.86 3.04 -20.11
CA PRO A 216 -5.78 2.09 -20.33
C PRO A 216 -4.63 2.23 -19.33
N VAL A 217 -3.95 1.12 -19.04
CA VAL A 217 -2.79 1.04 -18.14
C VAL A 217 -1.58 0.58 -18.95
N ARG A 218 -0.42 1.21 -18.73
CA ARG A 218 0.85 0.75 -19.30
C ARG A 218 1.25 -0.55 -18.61
N SER A 219 1.76 -1.51 -19.36
CA SER A 219 2.14 -2.81 -18.82
C SER A 219 3.46 -3.29 -19.40
N LYS A 220 4.23 -4.04 -18.61
CA LYS A 220 5.43 -4.73 -19.05
C LYS A 220 5.71 -5.95 -18.18
N ASN A 221 5.88 -7.12 -18.82
CA ASN A 221 6.17 -8.39 -18.15
C ASN A 221 5.17 -8.73 -17.03
N SER A 222 3.91 -8.47 -17.27
CA SER A 222 2.78 -8.70 -16.37
C SER A 222 1.66 -9.40 -17.11
N SER A 223 0.76 -10.06 -16.42
CA SER A 223 -0.46 -10.62 -17.00
C SER A 223 -1.41 -9.52 -17.49
N ALA A 224 -1.17 -8.27 -17.09
CA ALA A 224 -1.96 -7.10 -17.39
C ALA A 224 -3.43 -7.23 -16.95
N SER A 225 -3.64 -7.91 -15.85
CA SER A 225 -4.96 -8.17 -15.29
C SER A 225 -5.61 -6.88 -14.76
N MET A 226 -6.91 -6.80 -14.91
CA MET A 226 -7.71 -5.66 -14.48
C MET A 226 -8.92 -6.12 -13.68
N LEU A 227 -9.38 -5.30 -12.75
CA LEU A 227 -10.60 -5.59 -12.01
C LEU A 227 -11.80 -5.66 -12.95
N LYS A 228 -12.57 -6.76 -12.86
CA LYS A 228 -13.76 -6.98 -13.70
C LYS A 228 -14.77 -5.86 -13.53
N GLY A 229 -15.27 -5.38 -14.66
CA GLY A 229 -16.25 -4.31 -14.71
C GLY A 229 -15.65 -2.90 -14.74
N GLY A 230 -14.37 -2.74 -14.43
CA GLY A 230 -13.69 -1.45 -14.50
C GLY A 230 -14.43 -0.35 -13.75
N ALA A 231 -14.62 0.81 -14.35
CA ALA A 231 -15.38 1.92 -13.77
C ALA A 231 -16.87 1.62 -13.55
N ASN A 232 -17.40 0.56 -14.14
CA ASN A 232 -18.79 0.11 -13.90
C ASN A 232 -18.89 -0.87 -12.73
N SER A 233 -17.77 -1.30 -12.13
CA SER A 233 -17.74 -2.21 -10.98
C SER A 233 -18.43 -1.59 -9.76
N GLY A 234 -18.94 -2.45 -8.88
CA GLY A 234 -19.50 -2.01 -7.61
C GLY A 234 -18.47 -1.29 -6.73
N LEU A 235 -17.21 -1.74 -6.79
CA LEU A 235 -16.10 -1.10 -6.06
C LEU A 235 -15.90 0.34 -6.51
N TRP A 236 -15.72 0.57 -7.82
CA TRP A 236 -15.50 1.94 -8.32
C TRP A 236 -16.63 2.89 -7.96
N LYS A 237 -17.88 2.46 -8.20
CA LYS A 237 -19.07 3.26 -7.86
C LYS A 237 -19.14 3.58 -6.37
N LEU A 238 -18.77 2.64 -5.52
CA LEU A 238 -18.78 2.84 -4.07
C LEU A 238 -17.67 3.83 -3.64
N MET A 239 -16.48 3.72 -4.20
CA MET A 239 -15.40 4.67 -3.95
C MET A 239 -15.77 6.10 -4.40
N VAL A 240 -16.36 6.26 -5.57
CA VAL A 240 -16.87 7.56 -6.06
C VAL A 240 -17.91 8.12 -5.11
N LYS A 241 -18.91 7.31 -4.71
CA LYS A 241 -19.98 7.71 -3.79
C LYS A 241 -19.46 8.27 -2.46
N HIS A 242 -18.35 7.72 -1.96
CA HIS A 242 -17.79 8.08 -0.66
C HIS A 242 -16.56 8.99 -0.74
N GLY A 243 -16.27 9.56 -1.90
CA GLY A 243 -15.22 10.57 -2.05
C GLY A 243 -13.81 10.02 -1.83
N VAL A 244 -13.52 8.77 -2.22
CA VAL A 244 -12.16 8.25 -2.18
C VAL A 244 -11.25 9.13 -3.02
N ASN A 245 -10.12 9.56 -2.45
CA ASN A 245 -9.19 10.44 -3.12
C ASN A 245 -8.20 9.68 -4.00
N VAL A 246 -7.69 8.55 -3.49
CA VAL A 246 -6.60 7.81 -4.12
C VAL A 246 -6.89 6.31 -4.08
N TYR A 247 -6.64 5.64 -5.21
CA TYR A 247 -6.60 4.19 -5.33
C TYR A 247 -5.18 3.76 -5.74
N LEU A 248 -4.47 3.07 -4.85
CA LEU A 248 -3.13 2.54 -5.08
C LEU A 248 -3.21 1.09 -5.56
N CYS A 249 -2.48 0.75 -6.60
CA CYS A 249 -2.45 -0.61 -7.15
C CYS A 249 -1.11 -0.93 -7.84
N GLY A 250 -0.90 -2.21 -8.14
CA GLY A 250 0.28 -2.75 -8.81
C GLY A 250 -0.06 -3.47 -10.11
N GLU A 251 0.33 -4.75 -10.23
CA GLU A 251 0.08 -5.71 -11.33
C GLU A 251 0.81 -5.41 -12.64
N HIS A 252 0.83 -4.17 -13.09
CA HIS A 252 1.24 -3.82 -14.47
C HIS A 252 2.74 -3.49 -14.62
N HIS A 253 3.49 -3.40 -13.52
CA HIS A 253 4.94 -3.17 -13.47
C HIS A 253 5.39 -1.90 -14.22
N ARG A 254 4.50 -0.91 -14.39
CA ARG A 254 4.80 0.39 -15.00
C ARG A 254 3.95 1.49 -14.41
N ILE A 255 4.56 2.64 -14.17
CA ILE A 255 3.84 3.80 -13.66
C ILE A 255 2.72 4.18 -14.62
N THR A 256 1.51 4.25 -14.09
CA THR A 256 0.36 4.85 -14.78
C THR A 256 -0.50 5.60 -13.78
N VAL A 257 -0.64 6.89 -13.97
CA VAL A 257 -1.52 7.72 -13.16
C VAL A 257 -2.75 8.11 -13.97
N LYS A 258 -3.92 7.88 -13.41
CA LYS A 258 -5.23 8.23 -13.99
C LYS A 258 -6.07 9.00 -12.99
N LYS A 259 -6.67 10.09 -13.42
CA LYS A 259 -7.74 10.75 -12.66
C LYS A 259 -9.07 10.48 -13.34
N ARG A 260 -10.02 9.90 -12.61
CA ARG A 260 -11.38 9.65 -13.11
C ARG A 260 -12.38 9.77 -11.97
N ASP A 261 -13.51 10.40 -12.23
CA ASP A 261 -14.62 10.58 -11.28
C ASP A 261 -14.14 11.11 -9.90
N GLY A 262 -13.12 11.99 -9.89
CA GLY A 262 -12.50 12.55 -8.68
C GLY A 262 -11.38 11.70 -8.07
N ILE A 263 -11.26 10.43 -8.42
CA ILE A 263 -10.29 9.49 -7.84
C ILE A 263 -8.99 9.48 -8.66
N TRP A 264 -7.85 9.51 -7.98
CA TRP A 264 -6.54 9.26 -8.55
C TRP A 264 -6.19 7.78 -8.43
N GLN A 265 -6.25 7.02 -9.54
CA GLN A 265 -5.68 5.67 -9.60
C GLN A 265 -4.21 5.77 -9.94
N ILE A 266 -3.37 5.20 -9.08
CA ILE A 266 -1.92 5.20 -9.22
C ILE A 266 -1.46 3.73 -9.28
N VAL A 267 -1.05 3.30 -10.47
CA VAL A 267 -0.34 2.04 -10.69
C VAL A 267 1.14 2.36 -10.55
N HIS A 268 1.84 1.67 -9.66
CA HIS A 268 3.25 1.98 -9.36
C HIS A 268 3.95 0.74 -8.78
N GLY A 269 5.23 0.88 -8.39
CA GLY A 269 6.03 -0.20 -7.82
C GLY A 269 6.88 -0.88 -8.87
N ALA A 270 7.02 -2.21 -8.76
CA ALA A 270 7.85 -3.07 -9.62
C ALA A 270 9.36 -2.93 -9.37
N LEU A 271 9.82 -3.65 -8.35
CA LEU A 271 11.26 -3.85 -8.11
C LEU A 271 11.80 -5.06 -8.87
N TRP A 272 11.00 -5.63 -9.73
CA TRP A 272 11.37 -6.77 -10.54
C TRP A 272 12.48 -6.43 -11.53
N GLY A 273 13.47 -7.27 -11.52
CA GLY A 273 14.75 -7.17 -12.17
C GLY A 273 14.91 -6.67 -13.57
N THR A 274 13.95 -6.71 -14.45
CA THR A 274 14.08 -6.27 -15.85
C THR A 274 13.18 -5.09 -16.18
N GLN A 275 12.60 -4.47 -15.16
CA GLN A 275 11.64 -3.39 -15.35
C GLN A 275 12.33 -2.05 -15.55
N THR A 276 11.62 -1.13 -16.15
CA THR A 276 12.18 0.16 -16.53
C THR A 276 11.68 1.31 -15.68
N ASP A 277 10.64 1.10 -14.90
CA ASP A 277 10.03 2.16 -14.10
C ASP A 277 10.13 1.79 -12.61
N LEU A 278 11.36 1.51 -12.10
CA LEU A 278 11.57 1.20 -10.69
C LEU A 278 11.21 2.40 -9.83
N ASN A 279 10.28 2.21 -8.92
CA ASN A 279 9.74 3.33 -8.19
C ASN A 279 9.09 2.93 -6.86
N TYR A 280 8.91 3.92 -6.02
CA TYR A 280 8.01 3.88 -4.88
C TYR A 280 7.28 5.23 -4.75
N LEU A 281 6.20 5.23 -3.98
CA LEU A 281 5.49 6.45 -3.63
C LEU A 281 5.78 6.77 -2.16
N ARG A 282 6.00 8.06 -1.85
CA ARG A 282 5.91 8.56 -0.48
C ARG A 282 4.75 9.52 -0.35
N GLY A 283 4.11 9.52 0.81
CA GLY A 283 3.02 10.41 1.12
C GLY A 283 3.17 11.04 2.49
N SER A 284 2.63 12.23 2.64
CA SER A 284 2.45 12.88 3.93
C SER A 284 1.04 13.45 4.03
N VAL A 285 0.45 13.37 5.23
CA VAL A 285 -0.87 13.91 5.50
C VAL A 285 -0.77 14.81 6.71
N ARG A 286 -1.22 16.04 6.54
CA ARG A 286 -1.36 17.09 7.54
C ARG A 286 -2.83 17.48 7.65
N PRO A 287 -3.24 18.25 8.65
CA PRO A 287 -4.58 18.82 8.64
C PRO A 287 -4.84 19.57 7.32
N LYS A 288 -5.90 19.18 6.65
CA LYS A 288 -6.36 19.75 5.36
C LYS A 288 -5.41 19.62 4.17
N GLU A 289 -4.34 18.84 4.26
CA GLU A 289 -3.40 18.65 3.15
C GLU A 289 -2.88 17.21 3.08
N MET A 290 -2.88 16.63 1.88
CA MET A 290 -2.19 15.38 1.56
C MET A 290 -1.26 15.60 0.37
N THR A 291 0.01 15.28 0.56
CA THR A 291 1.04 15.30 -0.50
C THR A 291 1.43 13.89 -0.87
N LEU A 292 1.51 13.60 -2.17
CA LEU A 292 1.99 12.35 -2.73
C LEU A 292 3.12 12.65 -3.71
N GLU A 293 4.21 11.90 -3.63
CA GLU A 293 5.34 12.00 -4.54
C GLU A 293 5.71 10.60 -5.07
N LEU A 294 5.80 10.49 -6.40
CA LEU A 294 6.42 9.33 -7.05
C LEU A 294 7.92 9.57 -7.19
N LEU A 295 8.69 8.59 -6.74
CA LEU A 295 10.14 8.61 -6.81
C LEU A 295 10.61 7.45 -7.69
N GLU A 296 11.36 7.76 -8.74
CA GLU A 296 11.99 6.77 -9.62
C GLU A 296 13.48 6.67 -9.33
N PHE A 297 14.02 5.49 -9.52
CA PHE A 297 15.45 5.23 -9.46
C PHE A 297 15.86 4.29 -10.58
N ASP A 298 17.11 4.42 -11.03
CA ASP A 298 17.66 3.59 -12.09
C ASP A 298 18.46 2.44 -11.49
N VAL A 299 18.32 1.27 -12.10
CA VAL A 299 19.08 0.07 -11.74
C VAL A 299 19.67 -0.53 -12.99
N GLU A 300 20.97 -0.69 -13.02
CA GLU A 300 21.67 -1.44 -14.06
C GLU A 300 21.75 -2.92 -13.68
N TYR A 301 21.43 -3.75 -14.64
CA TYR A 301 21.63 -5.18 -14.57
C TYR A 301 22.80 -5.57 -15.43
N SER A 302 23.89 -6.05 -14.85
CA SER A 302 24.89 -6.80 -15.59
C SER A 302 24.39 -8.24 -15.70
N GLY A 303 23.74 -8.60 -16.75
CA GLY A 303 23.45 -9.99 -17.07
C GLY A 303 22.10 -10.49 -16.63
N GLY A 304 21.16 -10.50 -16.59
CA GLY A 304 19.94 -11.02 -16.76
C GLY A 304 19.21 -11.73 -15.69
N TYR A 305 18.59 -12.68 -15.57
CA TYR A 305 17.53 -13.34 -14.83
C TYR A 305 17.95 -13.76 -13.42
N ILE A 306 17.20 -13.37 -12.43
CA ILE A 306 17.41 -13.77 -11.05
C ILE A 306 16.47 -14.95 -10.75
N GLY A 307 17.04 -16.13 -10.54
CA GLY A 307 16.35 -17.31 -10.03
C GLY A 307 15.99 -18.36 -11.06
N ASP A 308 15.99 -19.62 -10.61
CA ASP A 308 15.36 -20.74 -11.29
C ASP A 308 13.86 -20.51 -11.32
N HIS A 309 13.34 -20.26 -12.49
CA HIS A 309 11.91 -20.22 -12.72
C HIS A 309 11.44 -21.65 -12.96
N PRO A 310 10.80 -22.33 -12.00
CA PRO A 310 10.45 -23.74 -12.14
C PRO A 310 9.54 -24.02 -13.34
N HIS A 311 8.86 -22.99 -13.87
CA HIS A 311 7.92 -23.12 -14.97
C HIS A 311 8.45 -22.67 -16.34
N ARG A 312 9.63 -22.07 -16.42
CA ARG A 312 10.21 -21.71 -17.73
C ARG A 312 11.17 -22.76 -18.29
N GLY A 313 11.18 -23.95 -17.69
CA GLY A 313 11.98 -25.10 -18.14
C GLY A 313 13.49 -24.85 -18.02
N ALA A 314 14.27 -25.92 -17.96
CA ALA A 314 15.73 -25.95 -17.79
C ALA A 314 16.57 -25.19 -18.84
N LYS A 315 15.96 -24.33 -19.64
CA LYS A 315 16.63 -23.53 -20.69
C LYS A 315 16.91 -22.08 -20.31
N SER A 316 16.41 -21.58 -19.18
CA SER A 316 16.79 -20.27 -18.69
C SER A 316 18.11 -20.38 -17.93
N LYS A 317 19.22 -19.99 -18.57
CA LYS A 317 20.51 -19.89 -17.87
C LYS A 317 20.37 -18.91 -16.71
N PRO A 318 20.89 -19.25 -15.50
CA PRO A 318 21.03 -18.29 -14.42
C PRO A 318 21.78 -17.08 -14.97
N ARG A 319 21.31 -15.90 -14.69
CA ARG A 319 21.99 -14.70 -15.11
C ARG A 319 22.98 -14.30 -14.02
N GLU A 320 24.15 -13.88 -14.45
CA GLU A 320 25.28 -13.51 -13.60
C GLU A 320 24.94 -12.34 -12.69
N ASN A 321 25.66 -12.23 -11.61
CA ASN A 321 25.54 -11.29 -10.50
C ASN A 321 25.13 -9.88 -10.94
N VAL A 322 24.06 -9.40 -10.32
CA VAL A 322 23.56 -8.06 -10.52
C VAL A 322 24.07 -7.19 -9.40
N ASP A 323 24.96 -6.29 -9.69
CA ASP A 323 25.37 -5.27 -8.72
C ASP A 323 24.38 -4.11 -8.70
N LEU A 324 23.18 -4.38 -8.18
CA LEU A 324 22.14 -3.38 -7.99
C LEU A 324 22.56 -2.31 -6.98
N ALA A 325 23.33 -2.71 -5.95
CA ALA A 325 23.74 -1.80 -4.90
C ALA A 325 24.76 -0.77 -5.37
N ALA A 326 25.66 -1.13 -6.29
CA ALA A 326 26.66 -0.21 -6.78
C ALA A 326 26.05 0.94 -7.59
N LYS A 327 25.05 0.67 -8.43
CA LYS A 327 24.42 1.70 -9.27
C LYS A 327 23.38 2.53 -8.54
N THR A 328 22.56 1.93 -7.69
CA THR A 328 21.58 2.68 -6.90
C THR A 328 22.22 3.65 -5.91
N LYS A 329 23.50 3.46 -5.54
CA LYS A 329 24.26 4.42 -4.75
C LYS A 329 24.64 5.69 -5.50
N SER A 330 24.79 5.62 -6.82
CA SER A 330 25.21 6.76 -7.64
C SER A 330 24.05 7.61 -8.14
N GLU A 331 22.86 7.02 -8.31
CA GLU A 331 21.66 7.68 -8.86
C GLU A 331 20.47 7.54 -7.89
N GLY A 332 20.55 8.19 -6.74
CA GLY A 332 19.49 8.14 -5.73
C GLY A 332 18.10 8.47 -6.28
N PRO A 333 17.00 8.05 -5.59
CA PRO A 333 15.65 8.29 -6.06
C PRO A 333 15.38 9.77 -6.33
N ARG A 334 14.79 10.06 -7.50
CA ARG A 334 14.38 11.40 -7.90
C ARG A 334 12.85 11.50 -7.94
N VAL A 335 12.31 12.62 -7.49
CA VAL A 335 10.87 12.91 -7.61
C VAL A 335 10.52 13.15 -9.08
N THR A 336 9.68 12.28 -9.64
CA THR A 336 9.23 12.37 -11.04
C THR A 336 7.75 12.71 -11.16
N GLY A 337 7.03 12.74 -10.05
CA GLY A 337 5.66 13.21 -9.98
C GLY A 337 5.31 13.70 -8.59
N ALA A 338 4.51 14.75 -8.50
CA ALA A 338 4.01 15.29 -7.24
C ALA A 338 2.53 15.68 -7.36
N LEU A 339 1.75 15.35 -6.35
CA LEU A 339 0.34 15.69 -6.20
C LEU A 339 0.11 16.28 -4.80
N VAL A 340 -0.57 17.41 -4.73
CA VAL A 340 -1.05 17.98 -3.46
C VAL A 340 -2.56 18.10 -3.53
N LEU A 341 -3.22 17.51 -2.55
CA LEU A 341 -4.66 17.59 -2.33
C LEU A 341 -4.92 18.42 -1.08
N SER A 342 -5.83 19.37 -1.14
CA SER A 342 -6.19 20.22 0.00
C SER A 342 -7.68 20.24 0.24
N VAL A 343 -8.09 20.33 1.51
CA VAL A 343 -9.49 20.42 1.90
C VAL A 343 -9.92 21.88 1.85
N GLY A 344 -10.85 22.20 0.97
CA GLY A 344 -11.45 23.53 0.84
C GLY A 344 -12.33 23.92 2.03
N SER A 345 -12.78 25.16 2.04
CA SER A 345 -13.64 25.69 3.12
C SER A 345 -15.03 25.04 3.19
N ASP A 346 -15.47 24.44 2.10
CA ASP A 346 -16.73 23.68 1.99
C ASP A 346 -16.55 22.19 2.33
N GLY A 347 -15.33 21.75 2.69
CA GLY A 347 -14.98 20.36 2.98
C GLY A 347 -14.69 19.53 1.71
N SER A 348 -14.74 20.10 0.52
CA SER A 348 -14.32 19.41 -0.71
C SER A 348 -12.81 19.23 -0.78
N VAL A 349 -12.35 18.15 -1.43
CA VAL A 349 -10.92 17.93 -1.67
C VAL A 349 -10.56 18.41 -3.07
N GLU A 350 -9.65 19.36 -3.13
CA GLU A 350 -9.18 19.96 -4.37
C GLU A 350 -7.72 19.64 -4.65
N VAL A 351 -7.35 19.69 -5.94
CA VAL A 351 -5.96 19.56 -6.38
C VAL A 351 -5.33 20.95 -6.38
N THR A 352 -4.36 21.17 -5.51
CA THR A 352 -3.61 22.44 -5.44
C THR A 352 -2.28 22.38 -6.18
N LYS A 353 -1.74 21.17 -6.40
CA LYS A 353 -0.55 20.95 -7.22
C LYS A 353 -0.63 19.58 -7.92
N ALA A 354 -0.26 19.55 -9.18
CA ALA A 354 -0.03 18.31 -9.93
C ALA A 354 1.13 18.54 -10.89
N ALA A 355 2.15 17.68 -10.83
CA ALA A 355 3.37 17.80 -11.64
C ALA A 355 3.87 16.41 -12.06
N GLY A 356 4.58 16.34 -13.19
CA GLY A 356 5.17 15.13 -13.72
C GLY A 356 4.12 14.04 -13.99
N TRP A 357 4.25 12.85 -13.40
CA TRP A 357 3.31 11.75 -13.60
C TRP A 357 1.85 12.10 -13.26
N PHE A 358 1.62 13.12 -12.44
CA PHE A 358 0.28 13.59 -12.06
C PHE A 358 -0.29 14.66 -12.99
N GLU A 359 0.47 15.14 -13.97
CA GLU A 359 -0.06 16.04 -15.01
C GLU A 359 -1.01 15.27 -15.94
N VAL A 360 -2.29 15.24 -15.56
CA VAL A 360 -3.32 14.71 -16.44
C VAL A 360 -3.64 15.79 -17.47
N LYS A 361 -3.35 15.53 -18.74
CA LYS A 361 -3.88 16.36 -19.82
C LYS A 361 -5.40 16.30 -19.73
N LEU A 362 -6.02 17.33 -19.19
CA LEU A 362 -7.47 17.47 -19.23
C LEU A 362 -7.90 17.38 -20.70
N PRO A 363 -8.92 16.59 -21.05
CA PRO A 363 -9.45 16.64 -22.39
C PRO A 363 -9.81 18.10 -22.70
N LYS A 364 -9.34 18.60 -23.83
CA LYS A 364 -9.74 19.93 -24.31
C LYS A 364 -11.25 19.98 -24.24
N LYS A 365 -11.79 21.00 -23.55
CA LYS A 365 -13.23 21.23 -23.53
C LYS A 365 -13.69 21.21 -25.00
N ASP A 366 -14.57 20.29 -25.33
CA ASP A 366 -15.19 20.26 -26.65
C ASP A 366 -15.99 21.55 -26.79
N THR A 367 -15.39 22.51 -27.51
CA THR A 367 -16.01 23.81 -27.78
C THR A 367 -16.90 23.75 -29.00
N THR A 368 -17.27 22.56 -29.48
CA THR A 368 -18.19 22.42 -30.59
C THR A 368 -19.57 22.89 -30.16
N PRO A 369 -20.15 23.96 -30.76
CA PRO A 369 -21.50 24.38 -30.43
C PRO A 369 -22.45 23.25 -30.79
N ARG A 370 -23.25 22.81 -29.83
CA ARG A 370 -24.37 21.90 -30.11
C ARG A 370 -25.35 22.67 -31.01
N LYS A 371 -25.47 22.25 -32.28
CA LYS A 371 -26.54 22.68 -33.19
C LYS A 371 -27.85 22.02 -32.80
#